data_1c074da9f746408fa864ba697b91a057
#
_entry.id   1c074da9f746408fa864ba697b91a057
#
_cell.length_a   1.000
_cell.length_b   1.000
_cell.length_c   1.000
_cell.angle_alpha   90.00
_cell.angle_beta   90.00
_cell.angle_gamma   90.00
#
_symmetry.space_group_name_H-M   'P 1'
#
loop_
_entity.id
_entity.type
_entity.pdbx_description
1 polymer ?
#
loop_
_entity_poly.entity_id
_entity_poly.type
_entity_poly.pdbx_seq_one_letter_code
_entity_poly.pdbx_strand_id
1 'polypeptide(L)'
;MTKYIFVTGGVVSSLGKGIVAASLGRLLKNRGLNVTIQKFDPYINVDPGTMNPYQHGEVFVTDDGTETDLDLGHYERFIDNNLNKYSNVTTGKIYDEVLRKERHGDYLGATVQVIPHITGMIKEKIMRAAKVTDAEIVITEIGGTVGDIEGLPFLEAIRQMKTEVGDENVFYVHTTLIPYLRAAGEMKTKPTQHSVKELRSLGIQPNLLVVRSEKPITDSMRKKISLFCDVKPQAVVESLDVPTLYTIPLNLQKQGMDQQILEHFGIEKPAADMSDWRELEQHVQHLKRTIHITLVGKYVGLHDAYISVAEALKHAGYRVDADIDLEMLDSEKINDDNVEELLSSADGIIVPGGFGDRGIEGMITAIRYAREKDVPYLGVCLGMQMACVEFARDVLGYKDANSTEMNPRTKHNVIDLMADQEDVHDMGGTQRLGAYPCKLKPGTVAAKAYDNADVISERHRHRYEFNNAYREAMEKNGMVISGTSPDNHLVEVVEIPANKFFVGSQYHPEFISRPNRPEGLFKDFVAAANDVYLEKNK
;
A
#
# COMPACT_ATOMS: atom_id res chain seq x y z
N MET A 1 25.43 4.29 -16.75
CA MET A 1 25.68 4.02 -15.30
C MET A 1 24.45 4.44 -14.54
N THR A 2 23.96 3.60 -13.63
CA THR A 2 22.76 3.88 -12.82
C THR A 2 22.99 5.09 -11.91
N LYS A 3 21.98 5.92 -11.75
CA LYS A 3 21.94 7.08 -10.84
C LYS A 3 21.13 6.73 -9.58
N TYR A 4 21.54 7.28 -8.44
CA TYR A 4 20.96 6.97 -7.15
C TYR A 4 20.43 8.23 -6.46
N ILE A 5 19.17 8.20 -6.09
CA ILE A 5 18.50 9.29 -5.37
C ILE A 5 18.11 8.76 -4.00
N PHE A 6 18.58 9.43 -2.95
CA PHE A 6 18.27 9.09 -1.57
C PHE A 6 17.31 10.11 -0.99
N VAL A 7 16.15 9.63 -0.55
CA VAL A 7 15.12 10.46 0.10
C VAL A 7 15.16 10.21 1.60
N THR A 8 15.54 11.23 2.34
CA THR A 8 15.61 11.22 3.80
C THR A 8 14.58 12.18 4.38
N GLY A 9 14.26 12.08 5.67
CA GLY A 9 13.35 13.01 6.33
C GLY A 9 13.76 13.31 7.76
N GLY A 10 13.33 14.46 8.24
CA GLY A 10 13.60 14.88 9.60
C GLY A 10 12.46 15.69 10.19
N VAL A 11 12.59 16.09 11.44
CA VAL A 11 11.62 16.81 12.27
C VAL A 11 10.58 15.89 12.91
N VAL A 12 9.76 15.19 12.11
CA VAL A 12 8.72 14.25 12.58
C VAL A 12 8.51 13.14 11.56
N SER A 13 7.85 12.05 11.97
CA SER A 13 7.34 11.01 11.07
C SER A 13 6.18 11.53 10.22
N SER A 14 5.73 10.75 9.24
CA SER A 14 4.56 11.05 8.39
C SER A 14 4.65 12.37 7.61
N LEU A 15 5.86 12.82 7.27
CA LEU A 15 6.11 14.01 6.44
C LEU A 15 5.75 13.81 4.97
N GLY A 16 5.47 12.58 4.55
CA GLY A 16 5.20 12.25 3.16
C GLY A 16 6.45 11.96 2.33
N LYS A 17 7.52 11.44 2.94
CA LYS A 17 8.72 10.96 2.20
C LYS A 17 8.35 9.99 1.08
N GLY A 18 7.50 8.99 1.39
CA GLY A 18 7.02 8.01 0.44
C GLY A 18 6.31 8.65 -0.76
N ILE A 19 5.45 9.62 -0.50
CA ILE A 19 4.75 10.36 -1.56
C ILE A 19 5.70 11.22 -2.40
N VAL A 20 6.72 11.81 -1.77
CA VAL A 20 7.77 12.56 -2.51
C VAL A 20 8.57 11.62 -3.40
N ALA A 21 8.99 10.45 -2.88
CA ALA A 21 9.72 9.43 -3.65
C ALA A 21 8.87 8.89 -4.81
N ALA A 22 7.60 8.56 -4.55
CA ALA A 22 6.64 8.11 -5.54
C ALA A 22 6.39 9.15 -6.64
N SER A 23 6.17 10.42 -6.24
CA SER A 23 5.96 11.54 -7.16
C SER A 23 7.17 11.79 -8.05
N LEU A 24 8.36 11.76 -7.47
CA LEU A 24 9.60 11.89 -8.22
C LEU A 24 9.78 10.72 -9.19
N GLY A 25 9.51 9.49 -8.75
CA GLY A 25 9.52 8.30 -9.60
C GLY A 25 8.59 8.45 -10.81
N ARG A 26 7.37 8.97 -10.60
CA ARG A 26 6.43 9.27 -11.68
C ARG A 26 6.98 10.30 -12.67
N LEU A 27 7.52 11.40 -12.18
CA LEU A 27 8.08 12.47 -13.02
C LEU A 27 9.23 11.95 -13.90
N LEU A 28 10.15 11.20 -13.30
CA LEU A 28 11.31 10.65 -14.03
C LEU A 28 10.90 9.57 -15.03
N LYS A 29 9.92 8.70 -14.67
CA LYS A 29 9.34 7.74 -15.61
C LYS A 29 8.71 8.43 -16.80
N ASN A 30 7.96 9.52 -16.58
CA ASN A 30 7.32 10.29 -17.67
C ASN A 30 8.32 11.12 -18.52
N ARG A 31 9.58 11.21 -18.09
CA ARG A 31 10.70 11.65 -18.94
C ARG A 31 11.33 10.52 -19.77
N GLY A 32 10.78 9.32 -19.70
CA GLY A 32 11.25 8.14 -20.44
C GLY A 32 12.45 7.45 -19.80
N LEU A 33 12.59 7.52 -18.48
CA LEU A 33 13.63 6.81 -17.73
C LEU A 33 13.08 5.54 -17.09
N ASN A 34 13.89 4.48 -17.05
CA ASN A 34 13.57 3.29 -16.26
C ASN A 34 13.89 3.54 -14.78
N VAL A 35 12.86 3.58 -13.93
CA VAL A 35 12.95 3.94 -12.52
C VAL A 35 12.47 2.81 -11.64
N THR A 36 13.21 2.50 -10.59
CA THR A 36 12.74 1.66 -9.48
C THR A 36 12.81 2.42 -8.16
N ILE A 37 11.95 2.03 -7.20
CA ILE A 37 11.91 2.66 -5.88
C ILE A 37 12.13 1.59 -4.81
N GLN A 38 12.90 1.96 -3.77
CA GLN A 38 13.16 1.12 -2.61
C GLN A 38 12.74 1.84 -1.34
N LYS A 39 12.23 1.07 -0.36
CA LYS A 39 11.99 1.47 1.01
C LYS A 39 13.00 0.78 1.92
N PHE A 40 13.68 1.56 2.75
CA PHE A 40 14.57 1.04 3.79
C PHE A 40 14.02 1.40 5.16
N ASP A 41 13.64 0.36 5.92
CA ASP A 41 12.99 0.51 7.21
C ASP A 41 13.94 0.18 8.37
N PRO A 42 14.12 1.09 9.34
CA PRO A 42 15.12 0.92 10.39
C PRO A 42 14.68 -0.02 11.53
N TYR A 43 13.47 -0.59 11.49
CA TYR A 43 13.05 -1.54 12.52
C TYR A 43 13.74 -2.91 12.38
N ILE A 44 13.81 -3.65 13.51
CA ILE A 44 14.52 -4.94 13.63
C ILE A 44 13.69 -6.14 13.12
N ASN A 45 12.41 -5.96 12.85
CA ASN A 45 11.62 -7.02 12.24
C ASN A 45 12.20 -7.41 10.87
N VAL A 46 12.22 -8.71 10.58
CA VAL A 46 12.71 -9.21 9.29
C VAL A 46 11.81 -8.71 8.15
N ASP A 47 10.50 -8.71 8.38
CA ASP A 47 9.48 -8.13 7.53
C ASP A 47 8.28 -7.66 8.38
N PRO A 48 7.31 -6.93 7.81
CA PRO A 48 6.14 -6.47 8.55
C PRO A 48 5.04 -7.52 8.71
N GLY A 49 5.19 -8.74 8.19
CA GLY A 49 4.14 -9.76 8.12
C GLY A 49 3.51 -10.14 9.46
N THR A 50 4.29 -10.06 10.56
CA THR A 50 3.81 -10.34 11.92
C THR A 50 3.52 -9.07 12.74
N MET A 51 3.67 -7.88 12.15
CA MET A 51 3.46 -6.62 12.86
C MET A 51 1.97 -6.33 13.04
N ASN A 52 1.66 -5.64 14.14
CA ASN A 52 0.29 -5.22 14.43
C ASN A 52 -0.13 -4.08 13.48
N PRO A 53 -1.22 -4.23 12.71
CA PRO A 53 -1.70 -3.17 11.81
C PRO A 53 -2.02 -1.83 12.50
N TYR A 54 -2.36 -1.84 13.79
CA TYR A 54 -2.56 -0.61 14.57
C TYR A 54 -1.27 0.19 14.82
N GLN A 55 -0.11 -0.44 14.73
CA GLN A 55 1.18 0.23 14.92
C GLN A 55 1.88 0.55 13.62
N HIS A 56 1.69 -0.29 12.61
CA HIS A 56 2.48 -0.23 11.38
C HIS A 56 1.66 0.14 10.13
N GLY A 57 0.33 0.03 10.20
CA GLY A 57 -0.54 0.14 9.04
C GLY A 57 -0.65 -1.16 8.24
N GLU A 58 -1.05 -1.05 7.01
CA GLU A 58 -1.23 -2.17 6.08
C GLU A 58 0.08 -2.89 5.77
N VAL A 59 0.03 -4.21 5.70
CA VAL A 59 1.10 -5.01 5.10
C VAL A 59 0.80 -5.18 3.61
N PHE A 60 1.60 -4.53 2.78
CA PHE A 60 1.48 -4.62 1.33
C PHE A 60 2.25 -5.83 0.81
N VAL A 61 1.72 -6.55 -0.18
CA VAL A 61 2.35 -7.75 -0.74
C VAL A 61 2.68 -7.53 -2.21
N THR A 62 3.92 -7.84 -2.60
CA THR A 62 4.38 -7.78 -3.99
C THR A 62 4.04 -9.06 -4.77
N ASP A 63 4.18 -9.04 -6.10
CA ASP A 63 3.89 -10.20 -6.94
C ASP A 63 4.74 -11.42 -6.57
N ASP A 64 5.97 -11.23 -6.14
CA ASP A 64 6.89 -12.30 -5.72
C ASP A 64 6.71 -12.75 -4.26
N GLY A 65 5.61 -12.33 -3.60
CA GLY A 65 5.22 -12.79 -2.29
C GLY A 65 5.94 -12.13 -1.12
N THR A 66 6.59 -11.01 -1.33
CA THR A 66 7.25 -10.29 -0.23
C THR A 66 6.24 -9.43 0.52
N GLU A 67 6.14 -9.64 1.83
CA GLU A 67 5.43 -8.76 2.75
C GLU A 67 6.26 -7.50 3.00
N THR A 68 5.66 -6.32 2.82
CA THR A 68 6.37 -5.04 2.77
C THR A 68 5.61 -3.94 3.51
N ASP A 69 6.29 -2.81 3.71
CA ASP A 69 5.69 -1.57 4.19
C ASP A 69 4.63 -1.02 3.20
N LEU A 70 3.64 -0.31 3.73
CA LEU A 70 2.53 0.29 2.97
C LEU A 70 2.98 1.31 1.90
N ASP A 71 4.15 1.93 2.09
CA ASP A 71 4.69 2.89 1.12
C ASP A 71 4.93 2.26 -0.27
N LEU A 72 5.16 0.94 -0.34
CA LEU A 72 5.28 0.25 -1.63
C LEU A 72 3.98 0.33 -2.44
N GLY A 73 2.84 0.32 -1.79
CA GLY A 73 1.55 0.57 -2.43
C GLY A 73 1.49 1.97 -3.07
N HIS A 74 1.98 3.00 -2.37
CA HIS A 74 2.09 4.34 -2.94
C HIS A 74 3.04 4.36 -4.15
N TYR A 75 4.21 3.71 -4.03
CA TYR A 75 5.17 3.68 -5.15
C TYR A 75 4.53 3.05 -6.39
N GLU A 76 3.92 1.86 -6.25
CA GLU A 76 3.28 1.17 -7.37
C GLU A 76 2.13 1.98 -7.98
N ARG A 77 1.29 2.62 -7.16
CA ARG A 77 0.19 3.48 -7.64
C ARG A 77 0.68 4.67 -8.46
N PHE A 78 1.81 5.26 -8.07
CA PHE A 78 2.38 6.42 -8.75
C PHE A 78 3.18 6.04 -9.99
N ILE A 79 4.09 5.08 -9.90
CA ILE A 79 4.94 4.73 -11.05
C ILE A 79 4.28 3.76 -12.02
N ASP A 80 3.15 3.15 -11.64
CA ASP A 80 2.44 2.11 -12.41
C ASP A 80 3.39 1.01 -12.90
N ASN A 81 4.19 0.50 -11.98
CA ASN A 81 5.05 -0.68 -12.13
C ASN A 81 4.93 -1.52 -10.87
N ASN A 82 4.87 -2.83 -11.02
CA ASN A 82 4.91 -3.74 -9.89
C ASN A 82 6.34 -3.85 -9.34
N LEU A 83 6.47 -3.72 -8.04
CA LEU A 83 7.73 -3.83 -7.31
C LEU A 83 7.99 -5.29 -6.89
N ASN A 84 9.15 -5.54 -6.29
CA ASN A 84 9.59 -6.89 -5.95
C ASN A 84 10.37 -6.91 -4.61
N LYS A 85 10.83 -8.08 -4.19
CA LYS A 85 11.56 -8.31 -2.93
C LYS A 85 12.80 -7.43 -2.70
N TYR A 86 13.34 -6.81 -3.73
CA TYR A 86 14.46 -5.88 -3.59
C TYR A 86 14.01 -4.45 -3.28
N SER A 87 12.72 -4.20 -3.33
CA SER A 87 12.14 -2.87 -3.10
C SER A 87 11.85 -2.59 -1.62
N ASN A 88 11.89 -3.60 -0.72
CA ASN A 88 11.77 -3.37 0.72
C ASN A 88 12.89 -4.08 1.50
N VAL A 89 13.66 -3.29 2.25
CA VAL A 89 14.81 -3.75 3.04
C VAL A 89 14.67 -3.25 4.47
N THR A 90 14.68 -4.17 5.44
CA THR A 90 14.62 -3.85 6.87
C THR A 90 15.98 -4.03 7.54
N THR A 91 16.19 -3.40 8.68
CA THR A 91 17.36 -3.68 9.53
C THR A 91 17.44 -5.18 9.85
N GLY A 92 16.30 -5.81 10.17
CA GLY A 92 16.25 -7.25 10.46
C GLY A 92 16.80 -8.11 9.33
N LYS A 93 16.36 -7.87 8.07
CA LYS A 93 16.88 -8.58 6.89
C LYS A 93 18.38 -8.41 6.71
N ILE A 94 18.90 -7.21 6.92
CA ILE A 94 20.34 -6.91 6.79
C ILE A 94 21.15 -7.67 7.84
N TYR A 95 20.74 -7.57 9.11
CA TYR A 95 21.47 -8.23 10.20
C TYR A 95 21.37 -9.75 10.13
N ASP A 96 20.22 -10.31 9.82
CA ASP A 96 20.03 -11.75 9.65
C ASP A 96 20.95 -12.29 8.55
N GLU A 97 21.05 -11.62 7.40
CA GLU A 97 21.94 -12.06 6.32
C GLU A 97 23.42 -11.94 6.70
N VAL A 98 23.83 -10.88 7.38
CA VAL A 98 25.23 -10.72 7.84
C VAL A 98 25.58 -11.76 8.90
N LEU A 99 24.68 -12.04 9.86
CA LEU A 99 24.90 -13.06 10.88
C LEU A 99 24.96 -14.46 10.28
N ARG A 100 24.10 -14.78 9.30
CA ARG A 100 24.19 -16.06 8.58
C ARG A 100 25.51 -16.22 7.83
N LYS A 101 25.98 -15.19 7.13
CA LYS A 101 27.29 -15.18 6.48
C LYS A 101 28.43 -15.36 7.48
N GLU A 102 28.35 -14.73 8.67
CA GLU A 102 29.33 -14.91 9.74
C GLU A 102 29.37 -16.39 10.22
N ARG A 103 28.20 -16.96 10.52
CA ARG A 103 28.08 -18.35 10.93
C ARG A 103 28.55 -19.35 9.88
N HIS A 104 28.37 -19.03 8.60
CA HIS A 104 28.84 -19.85 7.48
C HIS A 104 30.37 -19.72 7.24
N GLY A 105 31.00 -18.67 7.80
CA GLY A 105 32.46 -18.46 7.67
C GLY A 105 32.85 -17.59 6.45
N ASP A 106 31.94 -16.94 5.80
CA ASP A 106 32.18 -16.12 4.59
C ASP A 106 33.13 -14.94 4.83
N TYR A 107 33.29 -14.52 6.09
CA TYR A 107 34.18 -13.44 6.47
C TYR A 107 35.60 -13.90 6.86
N LEU A 108 35.92 -15.20 6.69
CA LEU A 108 37.27 -15.78 6.85
C LEU A 108 37.92 -15.42 8.19
N GLY A 109 37.17 -15.34 9.28
CA GLY A 109 37.64 -15.00 10.62
C GLY A 109 37.85 -13.52 10.92
N ALA A 110 37.44 -12.63 10.02
CA ALA A 110 37.44 -11.20 10.28
C ALA A 110 36.47 -10.81 11.40
N THR A 111 36.79 -9.76 12.15
CA THR A 111 35.85 -9.16 13.10
C THR A 111 34.74 -8.45 12.33
N VAL A 112 33.50 -8.97 12.43
CA VAL A 112 32.32 -8.39 11.76
C VAL A 112 31.81 -7.18 12.54
N GLN A 113 31.69 -6.03 11.87
CA GLN A 113 31.33 -4.74 12.47
C GLN A 113 30.27 -4.03 11.63
N VAL A 114 29.63 -2.99 12.18
CA VAL A 114 28.65 -2.18 11.42
C VAL A 114 29.31 -1.61 10.16
N ILE A 115 30.49 -1.03 10.28
CA ILE A 115 31.34 -0.63 9.15
C ILE A 115 32.53 -1.60 9.10
N PRO A 116 32.80 -2.30 7.99
CA PRO A 116 32.16 -2.15 6.67
C PRO A 116 31.05 -3.18 6.37
N HIS A 117 30.70 -4.12 7.27
CA HIS A 117 29.92 -5.29 6.91
C HIS A 117 28.43 -4.99 6.77
N ILE A 118 27.79 -4.32 7.76
CA ILE A 118 26.39 -3.91 7.68
C ILE A 118 26.20 -2.86 6.59
N THR A 119 27.04 -1.81 6.58
CA THR A 119 26.97 -0.76 5.54
C THR A 119 27.24 -1.32 4.15
N GLY A 120 28.16 -2.27 4.01
CA GLY A 120 28.43 -2.96 2.75
C GLY A 120 27.22 -3.75 2.26
N MET A 121 26.55 -4.48 3.16
CA MET A 121 25.32 -5.21 2.83
C MET A 121 24.19 -4.27 2.39
N ILE A 122 24.00 -3.14 3.06
CA ILE A 122 23.02 -2.12 2.68
C ILE A 122 23.30 -1.61 1.26
N LYS A 123 24.53 -1.25 0.96
CA LYS A 123 24.95 -0.77 -0.37
C LYS A 123 24.76 -1.86 -1.44
N GLU A 124 25.06 -3.12 -1.11
CA GLU A 124 24.79 -4.27 -2.01
C GLU A 124 23.30 -4.34 -2.37
N LYS A 125 22.39 -4.18 -1.40
CA LYS A 125 20.94 -4.20 -1.67
C LYS A 125 20.51 -3.04 -2.59
N ILE A 126 21.08 -1.84 -2.41
CA ILE A 126 20.82 -0.68 -3.29
C ILE A 126 21.25 -1.00 -4.73
N MET A 127 22.47 -1.45 -4.91
CA MET A 127 23.03 -1.75 -6.25
C MET A 127 22.35 -2.96 -6.89
N ARG A 128 21.93 -3.96 -6.08
CA ARG A 128 21.24 -5.14 -6.59
C ARG A 128 19.87 -4.83 -7.16
N ALA A 129 19.11 -3.92 -6.54
CA ALA A 129 17.84 -3.47 -7.11
C ALA A 129 18.03 -2.84 -8.50
N ALA A 130 19.03 -1.97 -8.66
CA ALA A 130 19.39 -1.41 -9.96
C ALA A 130 19.63 -2.49 -11.02
N LYS A 131 20.44 -3.50 -10.66
CA LYS A 131 20.85 -4.56 -11.58
C LYS A 131 19.69 -5.49 -11.97
N VAL A 132 18.81 -5.82 -11.02
CA VAL A 132 17.70 -6.77 -11.27
C VAL A 132 16.59 -6.14 -12.10
N THR A 133 16.36 -4.83 -11.93
CA THR A 133 15.31 -4.10 -12.64
C THR A 133 15.82 -3.38 -13.89
N ASP A 134 17.13 -3.46 -14.17
CA ASP A 134 17.79 -2.69 -15.24
C ASP A 134 17.50 -1.18 -15.15
N ALA A 135 17.39 -0.67 -13.91
CA ALA A 135 16.99 0.70 -13.67
C ALA A 135 18.11 1.71 -14.03
N GLU A 136 17.74 2.74 -14.76
CA GLU A 136 18.58 3.92 -15.00
C GLU A 136 18.69 4.78 -13.74
N ILE A 137 17.58 4.83 -12.95
CA ILE A 137 17.52 5.56 -11.68
C ILE A 137 16.92 4.67 -10.59
N VAL A 138 17.60 4.61 -9.45
CA VAL A 138 17.10 4.01 -8.21
C VAL A 138 16.80 5.12 -7.22
N ILE A 139 15.56 5.19 -6.75
CA ILE A 139 15.14 6.06 -5.66
C ILE A 139 15.07 5.20 -4.39
N THR A 140 15.86 5.52 -3.38
CA THR A 140 15.81 4.82 -2.09
C THR A 140 15.32 5.76 -1.01
N GLU A 141 14.15 5.47 -0.46
CA GLU A 141 13.61 6.17 0.69
C GLU A 141 14.16 5.56 1.99
N ILE A 142 14.72 6.39 2.85
CA ILE A 142 15.17 5.99 4.18
C ILE A 142 14.05 6.26 5.18
N GLY A 143 13.52 5.19 5.77
CA GLY A 143 12.51 5.24 6.82
C GLY A 143 13.04 5.88 8.11
N GLY A 144 12.15 6.23 9.03
CA GLY A 144 12.47 6.91 10.26
C GLY A 144 12.80 8.40 10.08
N THR A 145 13.36 9.00 11.10
CA THR A 145 13.70 10.41 11.18
C THR A 145 15.21 10.57 11.33
N VAL A 146 15.81 11.50 10.59
CA VAL A 146 17.25 11.81 10.75
C VAL A 146 17.50 12.29 12.17
N GLY A 147 18.43 11.61 12.86
CA GLY A 147 18.72 11.77 14.29
C GLY A 147 18.32 10.55 15.13
N ASP A 148 17.46 9.67 14.61
CA ASP A 148 17.12 8.42 15.29
C ASP A 148 18.29 7.42 15.22
N ILE A 149 18.52 6.70 16.32
CA ILE A 149 19.68 5.76 16.47
C ILE A 149 19.57 4.62 15.46
N GLU A 150 18.38 4.08 15.28
CA GLU A 150 18.11 2.92 14.41
C GLU A 150 18.38 3.21 12.92
N GLY A 151 18.29 4.45 12.48
CA GLY A 151 18.53 4.87 11.10
C GLY A 151 20.02 5.04 10.73
N LEU A 152 20.92 5.12 11.73
CA LEU A 152 22.32 5.47 11.50
C LEU A 152 23.06 4.57 10.51
N PRO A 153 22.93 3.23 10.53
CA PRO A 153 23.60 2.36 9.55
C PRO A 153 23.17 2.64 8.10
N PHE A 154 21.89 2.96 7.88
CA PHE A 154 21.40 3.33 6.55
C PHE A 154 21.94 4.67 6.09
N LEU A 155 21.94 5.68 6.97
CA LEU A 155 22.47 7.00 6.67
C LEU A 155 23.97 6.94 6.37
N GLU A 156 24.73 6.16 7.15
CA GLU A 156 26.16 5.93 6.89
C GLU A 156 26.38 5.21 5.55
N ALA A 157 25.57 4.20 5.22
CA ALA A 157 25.69 3.49 3.95
C ALA A 157 25.43 4.39 2.75
N ILE A 158 24.37 5.22 2.77
CA ILE A 158 24.09 6.14 1.65
C ILE A 158 25.14 7.26 1.55
N ARG A 159 25.74 7.69 2.68
CA ARG A 159 26.89 8.59 2.65
C ARG A 159 28.09 7.97 1.91
N GLN A 160 28.35 6.68 2.17
CA GLN A 160 29.44 5.94 1.52
C GLN A 160 29.18 5.72 0.02
N MET A 161 27.92 5.61 -0.42
CA MET A 161 27.56 5.45 -1.83
C MET A 161 28.19 6.54 -2.72
N LYS A 162 28.24 7.78 -2.24
CA LYS A 162 28.87 8.89 -2.94
C LYS A 162 30.33 8.62 -3.30
N THR A 163 31.07 7.98 -2.41
CA THR A 163 32.47 7.61 -2.66
C THR A 163 32.59 6.39 -3.58
N GLU A 164 31.63 5.48 -3.51
CA GLU A 164 31.68 4.22 -4.25
C GLU A 164 31.28 4.34 -5.72
N VAL A 165 30.26 5.15 -6.02
CA VAL A 165 29.70 5.28 -7.38
C VAL A 165 30.05 6.63 -8.04
N GLY A 166 30.67 7.57 -7.30
CA GLY A 166 30.93 8.94 -7.74
C GLY A 166 29.85 9.94 -7.33
N ASP A 167 30.27 11.14 -6.99
CA ASP A 167 29.40 12.23 -6.51
C ASP A 167 28.34 12.61 -7.55
N GLU A 168 28.73 12.61 -8.82
CA GLU A 168 27.85 12.92 -9.96
C GLU A 168 26.77 11.88 -10.24
N ASN A 169 26.81 10.75 -9.52
CA ASN A 169 25.84 9.66 -9.65
C ASN A 169 24.89 9.54 -8.44
N VAL A 170 25.02 10.46 -7.47
CA VAL A 170 24.23 10.45 -6.22
C VAL A 170 23.54 11.79 -6.02
N PHE A 171 22.27 11.76 -5.61
CA PHE A 171 21.48 12.93 -5.30
C PHE A 171 20.72 12.75 -3.98
N TYR A 172 20.83 13.70 -3.06
CA TYR A 172 20.15 13.65 -1.77
C TYR A 172 18.98 14.62 -1.74
N VAL A 173 17.78 14.09 -1.52
CA VAL A 173 16.55 14.84 -1.23
C VAL A 173 16.28 14.74 0.26
N HIS A 174 16.03 15.84 0.93
CA HIS A 174 15.68 15.84 2.33
C HIS A 174 14.32 16.50 2.57
N THR A 175 13.37 15.73 3.10
CA THR A 175 12.02 16.19 3.40
C THR A 175 11.95 16.72 4.83
N THR A 176 11.39 17.92 5.00
CA THR A 176 11.28 18.59 6.30
C THR A 176 9.92 19.25 6.49
N LEU A 177 9.69 19.82 7.67
CA LEU A 177 8.46 20.51 8.04
C LEU A 177 8.71 21.99 8.34
N ILE A 178 7.84 22.85 7.84
CA ILE A 178 7.69 24.23 8.24
C ILE A 178 6.34 24.39 8.95
N PRO A 179 6.30 24.23 10.29
CA PRO A 179 5.04 24.30 11.01
C PRO A 179 4.48 25.72 11.05
N TYR A 180 3.16 25.83 10.96
CA TYR A 180 2.44 27.08 11.26
C TYR A 180 2.04 27.10 12.74
N LEU A 181 2.57 28.05 13.48
CA LEU A 181 2.25 28.22 14.90
C LEU A 181 1.02 29.14 15.02
N ARG A 182 -0.16 28.55 15.22
CA ARG A 182 -1.45 29.29 15.29
C ARG A 182 -1.42 30.41 16.31
N ALA A 183 -0.84 30.18 17.51
CA ALA A 183 -0.73 31.18 18.57
C ALA A 183 0.13 32.39 18.20
N ALA A 184 1.17 32.18 17.36
CA ALA A 184 2.06 33.23 16.90
C ALA A 184 1.65 33.82 15.53
N GLY A 185 0.72 33.19 14.83
CA GLY A 185 0.28 33.61 13.50
C GLY A 185 1.34 33.50 12.40
N GLU A 186 2.37 32.66 12.59
CA GLU A 186 3.51 32.60 11.67
C GLU A 186 4.06 31.20 11.44
N MET A 187 4.69 31.00 10.28
CA MET A 187 5.46 29.78 9.94
C MET A 187 6.88 29.86 10.48
N LYS A 188 7.42 28.73 10.94
CA LYS A 188 8.76 28.63 11.55
C LYS A 188 9.71 27.76 10.73
N THR A 189 10.79 28.36 10.24
CA THR A 189 11.85 27.66 9.46
C THR A 189 12.90 26.96 10.34
N LYS A 190 12.88 27.17 11.66
CA LYS A 190 13.86 26.58 12.60
C LYS A 190 13.89 25.04 12.56
N PRO A 191 12.74 24.32 12.57
CA PRO A 191 12.77 22.86 12.51
C PRO A 191 13.50 22.31 11.27
N THR A 192 13.25 22.90 10.10
CA THR A 192 13.98 22.58 8.86
C THR A 192 15.48 22.81 9.00
N GLN A 193 15.91 23.96 9.56
CA GLN A 193 17.33 24.27 9.75
C GLN A 193 18.02 23.27 10.69
N HIS A 194 17.34 22.85 11.77
CA HIS A 194 17.87 21.86 12.72
C HIS A 194 17.98 20.48 12.07
N SER A 195 16.96 20.04 11.33
CA SER A 195 16.96 18.77 10.64
C SER A 195 18.09 18.66 9.60
N VAL A 196 18.29 19.70 8.79
CA VAL A 196 19.40 19.75 7.83
C VAL A 196 20.77 19.80 8.56
N LYS A 197 20.88 20.52 9.67
CA LYS A 197 22.09 20.51 10.48
C LYS A 197 22.44 19.12 10.98
N GLU A 198 21.45 18.35 11.44
CA GLU A 198 21.62 16.98 11.89
C GLU A 198 22.09 16.07 10.75
N LEU A 199 21.45 16.12 9.59
CA LEU A 199 21.86 15.36 8.39
C LEU A 199 23.31 15.70 7.99
N ARG A 200 23.69 16.98 8.03
CA ARG A 200 25.06 17.44 7.72
C ARG A 200 26.09 16.95 8.74
N SER A 201 25.71 16.81 10.01
CA SER A 201 26.60 16.25 11.04
C SER A 201 26.99 14.81 10.76
N LEU A 202 26.15 14.08 10.02
CA LEU A 202 26.42 12.73 9.51
C LEU A 202 27.22 12.72 8.18
N GLY A 203 27.63 13.88 7.68
CA GLY A 203 28.41 14.01 6.44
C GLY A 203 27.57 13.99 5.14
N ILE A 204 26.25 14.20 5.22
CA ILE A 204 25.36 14.25 4.06
C ILE A 204 24.87 15.69 3.86
N GLN A 205 25.30 16.33 2.77
CA GLN A 205 24.75 17.61 2.32
C GLN A 205 23.57 17.34 1.37
N PRO A 206 22.34 17.77 1.69
CA PRO A 206 21.23 17.62 0.76
C PRO A 206 21.44 18.48 -0.49
N ASN A 207 21.10 17.95 -1.65
CA ASN A 207 21.09 18.68 -2.92
C ASN A 207 19.79 19.48 -3.07
N LEU A 208 18.67 18.95 -2.52
CA LEU A 208 17.34 19.52 -2.62
C LEU A 208 16.57 19.29 -1.31
N LEU A 209 15.80 20.29 -0.90
CA LEU A 209 14.89 20.23 0.24
C LEU A 209 13.45 20.22 -0.26
N VAL A 210 12.65 19.25 0.21
CA VAL A 210 11.19 19.30 0.09
C VAL A 210 10.63 19.71 1.44
N VAL A 211 10.01 20.89 1.50
CA VAL A 211 9.49 21.46 2.75
C VAL A 211 7.96 21.35 2.78
N ARG A 212 7.45 20.48 3.65
CA ARG A 212 6.00 20.38 3.88
C ARG A 212 5.52 21.56 4.71
N SER A 213 4.40 22.17 4.32
CA SER A 213 3.78 23.29 5.03
C SER A 213 2.29 23.39 4.76
N GLU A 214 1.52 23.86 5.74
CA GLU A 214 0.07 24.12 5.59
C GLU A 214 -0.22 25.33 4.68
N LYS A 215 0.74 26.26 4.56
CA LYS A 215 0.61 27.52 3.80
C LYS A 215 1.81 27.72 2.88
N PRO A 216 1.63 28.41 1.74
CA PRO A 216 2.75 28.73 0.85
C PRO A 216 3.90 29.43 1.57
N ILE A 217 5.14 29.01 1.26
CA ILE A 217 6.34 29.67 1.79
C ILE A 217 6.65 30.95 1.01
N THR A 218 7.01 32.02 1.71
CA THR A 218 7.40 33.28 1.08
C THR A 218 8.81 33.21 0.49
N ASP A 219 9.12 34.07 -0.48
CA ASP A 219 10.48 34.20 -1.02
C ASP A 219 11.52 34.53 0.05
N SER A 220 11.14 35.33 1.05
CA SER A 220 12.01 35.61 2.20
C SER A 220 12.32 34.36 3.00
N MET A 221 11.33 33.50 3.24
CA MET A 221 11.54 32.22 3.93
C MET A 221 12.40 31.28 3.08
N ARG A 222 12.15 31.19 1.78
CA ARG A 222 12.93 30.40 0.83
C ARG A 222 14.41 30.81 0.84
N LYS A 223 14.70 32.11 0.76
CA LYS A 223 16.06 32.67 0.86
C LYS A 223 16.69 32.36 2.21
N LYS A 224 15.96 32.48 3.30
CA LYS A 224 16.43 32.15 4.65
C LYS A 224 16.81 30.68 4.78
N ILE A 225 15.94 29.75 4.31
CA ILE A 225 16.23 28.31 4.32
C ILE A 225 17.46 28.01 3.47
N SER A 226 17.51 28.53 2.25
CA SER A 226 18.65 28.42 1.34
C SER A 226 19.97 28.80 2.03
N LEU A 227 20.03 29.96 2.69
CA LEU A 227 21.23 30.45 3.38
C LEU A 227 21.64 29.52 4.54
N PHE A 228 20.70 29.13 5.41
CA PHE A 228 21.00 28.32 6.59
C PHE A 228 21.30 26.86 6.31
N CYS A 229 20.71 26.32 5.24
CA CYS A 229 20.85 24.93 4.85
C CYS A 229 21.90 24.69 3.76
N ASP A 230 22.51 25.77 3.24
CA ASP A 230 23.53 25.72 2.19
C ASP A 230 23.02 24.97 0.92
N VAL A 231 21.86 25.38 0.45
CA VAL A 231 21.25 24.90 -0.80
C VAL A 231 20.86 26.09 -1.68
N LYS A 232 20.76 25.91 -2.99
CA LYS A 232 20.29 26.98 -3.88
C LYS A 232 18.83 27.32 -3.57
N PRO A 233 18.38 28.60 -3.73
CA PRO A 233 16.98 28.97 -3.47
C PRO A 233 15.96 28.12 -4.25
N GLN A 234 16.24 27.79 -5.51
CA GLN A 234 15.40 26.93 -6.34
C GLN A 234 15.36 25.46 -5.88
N ALA A 235 16.34 25.02 -5.08
CA ALA A 235 16.39 23.69 -4.47
C ALA A 235 15.58 23.60 -3.16
N VAL A 236 14.90 24.68 -2.76
CA VAL A 236 13.90 24.66 -1.69
C VAL A 236 12.52 24.54 -2.35
N VAL A 237 12.02 23.34 -2.45
CA VAL A 237 10.74 22.98 -3.07
C VAL A 237 9.68 22.84 -1.99
N GLU A 238 8.51 23.47 -2.15
CA GLU A 238 7.42 23.33 -1.19
C GLU A 238 6.51 22.16 -1.57
N SER A 239 6.00 21.48 -0.55
CA SER A 239 4.93 20.48 -0.65
C SER A 239 3.80 20.89 0.27
N LEU A 240 2.74 21.45 -0.31
CA LEU A 240 1.54 21.85 0.43
C LEU A 240 0.63 20.65 0.67
N ASP A 241 -0.17 20.74 1.73
CA ASP A 241 -1.29 19.82 1.90
C ASP A 241 -2.30 20.01 0.76
N VAL A 242 -2.74 18.92 0.17
CA VAL A 242 -3.59 18.89 -1.04
C VAL A 242 -4.79 17.99 -0.82
N PRO A 243 -5.91 18.22 -1.50
CA PRO A 243 -7.11 17.38 -1.40
C PRO A 243 -6.87 15.94 -1.88
N THR A 244 -6.03 15.75 -2.89
CA THR A 244 -5.63 14.44 -3.39
C THR A 244 -4.13 14.35 -3.57
N LEU A 245 -3.54 13.23 -3.18
CA LEU A 245 -2.09 12.98 -3.31
C LEU A 245 -1.62 13.02 -4.78
N TYR A 246 -2.53 12.78 -5.73
CA TYR A 246 -2.23 12.77 -7.16
C TYR A 246 -1.94 14.15 -7.76
N THR A 247 -2.19 15.24 -7.01
CA THR A 247 -1.76 16.60 -7.37
C THR A 247 -0.27 16.85 -7.08
N ILE A 248 0.35 16.11 -6.15
CA ILE A 248 1.72 16.37 -5.68
C ILE A 248 2.75 16.30 -6.81
N PRO A 249 2.77 15.28 -7.70
CA PRO A 249 3.72 15.25 -8.80
C PRO A 249 3.67 16.50 -9.69
N LEU A 250 2.46 17.02 -9.96
CA LEU A 250 2.26 18.23 -10.77
C LEU A 250 2.84 19.47 -10.07
N ASN A 251 2.67 19.57 -8.75
CA ASN A 251 3.21 20.68 -7.96
C ASN A 251 4.73 20.64 -7.87
N LEU A 252 5.33 19.46 -7.76
CA LEU A 252 6.78 19.28 -7.76
C LEU A 252 7.38 19.57 -9.14
N GLN A 253 6.70 19.18 -10.24
CA GLN A 253 7.09 19.50 -11.61
C GLN A 253 7.10 21.02 -11.85
N LYS A 254 6.05 21.73 -11.44
CA LYS A 254 5.96 23.20 -11.57
C LYS A 254 7.13 23.94 -10.91
N GLN A 255 7.73 23.36 -9.87
CA GLN A 255 8.89 23.91 -9.17
C GLN A 255 10.23 23.39 -9.72
N GLY A 256 10.20 22.57 -10.79
CA GLY A 256 11.38 22.09 -11.49
C GLY A 256 12.19 21.05 -10.72
N MET A 257 11.58 20.28 -9.82
CA MET A 257 12.30 19.28 -9.02
C MET A 257 13.00 18.24 -9.89
N ASP A 258 12.29 17.65 -10.84
CA ASP A 258 12.81 16.65 -11.77
C ASP A 258 13.89 17.21 -12.69
N GLN A 259 13.73 18.47 -13.14
CA GLN A 259 14.70 19.16 -13.98
C GLN A 259 16.03 19.36 -13.24
N GLN A 260 16.01 19.83 -11.99
CA GLN A 260 17.21 20.02 -11.17
C GLN A 260 17.97 18.71 -10.95
N ILE A 261 17.27 17.60 -10.78
CA ILE A 261 17.87 16.27 -10.61
C ILE A 261 18.56 15.82 -11.89
N LEU A 262 17.91 15.97 -13.03
CA LEU A 262 18.50 15.60 -14.32
C LEU A 262 19.71 16.47 -14.68
N GLU A 263 19.66 17.77 -14.39
CA GLU A 263 20.80 18.67 -14.57
C GLU A 263 22.00 18.22 -13.72
N HIS A 264 21.79 17.82 -12.47
CA HIS A 264 22.86 17.27 -11.62
C HIS A 264 23.48 16.00 -12.24
N PHE A 265 22.65 15.13 -12.77
CA PHE A 265 23.12 13.88 -13.38
C PHE A 265 23.67 14.03 -14.81
N GLY A 266 23.60 15.22 -15.40
CA GLY A 266 23.99 15.45 -16.77
C GLY A 266 23.12 14.67 -17.77
N ILE A 267 21.85 14.47 -17.46
CA ILE A 267 20.89 13.73 -18.31
C ILE A 267 19.99 14.74 -19.02
N GLU A 268 20.02 14.70 -20.35
CA GLU A 268 19.13 15.49 -21.19
C GLU A 268 17.91 14.65 -21.62
N LYS A 269 16.73 15.04 -21.17
CA LYS A 269 15.44 14.42 -21.53
C LYS A 269 14.38 15.51 -21.67
N PRO A 270 13.37 15.30 -22.52
CA PRO A 270 12.25 16.24 -22.61
C PRO A 270 11.53 16.38 -21.27
N ALA A 271 10.75 17.44 -21.11
CA ALA A 271 9.91 17.61 -19.94
C ALA A 271 8.95 16.42 -19.78
N ALA A 272 8.68 16.05 -18.53
CA ALA A 272 7.74 14.97 -18.26
C ALA A 272 6.34 15.30 -18.81
N ASP A 273 5.81 14.42 -19.66
CA ASP A 273 4.41 14.51 -20.07
C ASP A 273 3.53 14.04 -18.90
N MET A 274 2.78 14.96 -18.33
CA MET A 274 1.86 14.74 -17.22
C MET A 274 0.42 15.04 -17.63
N SER A 275 0.07 14.86 -18.90
CA SER A 275 -1.28 15.14 -19.41
C SER A 275 -2.33 14.26 -18.72
N ASP A 276 -2.07 12.96 -18.59
CA ASP A 276 -2.92 11.99 -17.90
C ASP A 276 -3.15 12.34 -16.41
N TRP A 277 -2.13 12.85 -15.73
CA TRP A 277 -2.23 13.28 -14.34
C TRP A 277 -2.95 14.61 -14.18
N ARG A 278 -2.80 15.53 -15.13
CA ARG A 278 -3.60 16.78 -15.15
C ARG A 278 -5.08 16.51 -15.41
N GLU A 279 -5.39 15.57 -16.32
CA GLU A 279 -6.75 15.12 -16.56
C GLU A 279 -7.35 14.48 -15.30
N LEU A 280 -6.60 13.60 -14.62
CA LEU A 280 -7.00 13.01 -13.36
C LEU A 280 -7.25 14.07 -12.28
N GLU A 281 -6.32 15.03 -12.09
CA GLU A 281 -6.48 16.13 -11.13
C GLU A 281 -7.75 16.94 -11.40
N GLN A 282 -7.97 17.34 -12.66
CA GLN A 282 -9.15 18.09 -13.06
C GLN A 282 -10.44 17.29 -12.83
N HIS A 283 -10.42 16.00 -13.15
CA HIS A 283 -11.55 15.11 -12.95
C HIS A 283 -11.92 15.01 -11.46
N VAL A 284 -10.94 14.74 -10.61
CA VAL A 284 -11.14 14.61 -9.15
C VAL A 284 -11.66 15.91 -8.51
N GLN A 285 -11.27 17.09 -9.03
CA GLN A 285 -11.77 18.37 -8.53
C GLN A 285 -13.24 18.65 -8.92
N HIS A 286 -13.83 17.89 -9.84
CA HIS A 286 -15.17 18.14 -10.39
C HIS A 286 -16.10 16.94 -10.25
N LEU A 287 -15.86 16.06 -9.27
CA LEU A 287 -16.74 14.94 -8.96
C LEU A 287 -18.14 15.44 -8.59
N LYS A 288 -19.18 14.73 -9.06
CA LYS A 288 -20.58 15.26 -9.06
C LYS A 288 -21.38 14.83 -7.85
N ARG A 289 -20.94 13.79 -7.14
CA ARG A 289 -21.69 13.16 -6.04
C ARG A 289 -20.76 12.51 -5.05
N THR A 290 -21.31 12.06 -3.94
CA THR A 290 -20.60 11.31 -2.91
C THR A 290 -21.36 10.03 -2.63
N ILE A 291 -20.69 8.88 -2.76
CA ILE A 291 -21.24 7.55 -2.47
C ILE A 291 -20.79 7.16 -1.07
N HIS A 292 -21.72 6.70 -0.25
CA HIS A 292 -21.41 6.27 1.11
C HIS A 292 -21.10 4.77 1.15
N ILE A 293 -19.85 4.43 1.43
CA ILE A 293 -19.39 3.04 1.57
C ILE A 293 -19.03 2.78 3.03
N THR A 294 -19.58 1.71 3.60
CA THR A 294 -19.22 1.28 4.96
C THR A 294 -18.23 0.11 4.89
N LEU A 295 -17.04 0.32 5.44
CA LEU A 295 -16.04 -0.72 5.65
C LEU A 295 -16.23 -1.31 7.05
N VAL A 296 -16.61 -2.58 7.13
CA VAL A 296 -16.77 -3.31 8.39
C VAL A 296 -15.50 -4.13 8.64
N GLY A 297 -14.67 -3.67 9.57
CA GLY A 297 -13.32 -4.22 9.76
C GLY A 297 -12.89 -4.31 11.22
N LYS A 298 -11.70 -4.90 11.42
CA LYS A 298 -11.09 -5.09 12.74
C LYS A 298 -10.13 -3.97 13.14
N TYR A 299 -9.50 -3.31 12.17
CA TYR A 299 -8.37 -2.37 12.39
C TYR A 299 -8.76 -0.93 12.08
N VAL A 300 -10.03 -0.59 12.29
CA VAL A 300 -10.62 0.71 11.91
C VAL A 300 -10.12 1.91 12.73
N GLY A 301 -9.43 1.68 13.83
CA GLY A 301 -8.82 2.74 14.64
C GLY A 301 -7.60 3.42 14.00
N LEU A 302 -7.04 2.85 12.93
CA LEU A 302 -5.94 3.42 12.15
C LEU A 302 -6.31 3.36 10.66
N HIS A 303 -6.47 4.52 10.05
CA HIS A 303 -6.82 4.63 8.61
C HIS A 303 -5.82 3.87 7.72
N ASP A 304 -4.53 3.95 8.03
CA ASP A 304 -3.46 3.33 7.25
C ASP A 304 -3.50 1.79 7.25
N ALA A 305 -4.29 1.16 8.15
CA ALA A 305 -4.47 -0.29 8.16
C ALA A 305 -5.23 -0.83 6.93
N TYR A 306 -6.01 0.02 6.25
CA TYR A 306 -6.81 -0.31 5.07
C TYR A 306 -6.56 0.66 3.90
N ILE A 307 -5.35 1.23 3.81
CA ILE A 307 -5.07 2.30 2.85
C ILE A 307 -5.24 1.87 1.40
N SER A 308 -4.84 0.64 1.03
CA SER A 308 -5.02 0.15 -0.34
C SER A 308 -6.49 -0.06 -0.68
N VAL A 309 -7.31 -0.52 0.28
CA VAL A 309 -8.77 -0.61 0.10
C VAL A 309 -9.38 0.78 -0.12
N ALA A 310 -9.02 1.75 0.73
CA ALA A 310 -9.51 3.12 0.61
C ALA A 310 -9.13 3.77 -0.74
N GLU A 311 -7.88 3.58 -1.17
CA GLU A 311 -7.43 4.09 -2.46
C GLU A 311 -8.10 3.37 -3.64
N ALA A 312 -8.28 2.04 -3.57
CA ALA A 312 -8.98 1.28 -4.63
C ALA A 312 -10.45 1.74 -4.79
N LEU A 313 -11.14 2.00 -3.67
CA LEU A 313 -12.50 2.58 -3.69
C LEU A 313 -12.52 3.96 -4.35
N LYS A 314 -11.58 4.86 -4.00
CA LYS A 314 -11.47 6.18 -4.64
C LYS A 314 -11.20 6.06 -6.15
N HIS A 315 -10.26 5.19 -6.56
CA HIS A 315 -9.97 4.97 -7.97
C HIS A 315 -11.23 4.50 -8.74
N ALA A 316 -12.02 3.62 -8.13
CA ALA A 316 -13.29 3.17 -8.70
C ALA A 316 -14.34 4.29 -8.73
N GLY A 317 -14.42 5.11 -7.67
CA GLY A 317 -15.30 6.29 -7.59
C GLY A 317 -15.06 7.27 -8.73
N TYR A 318 -13.80 7.51 -9.11
CA TYR A 318 -13.47 8.37 -10.24
C TYR A 318 -14.12 7.91 -11.57
N ARG A 319 -14.34 6.60 -11.76
CA ARG A 319 -14.98 6.06 -12.97
C ARG A 319 -16.48 6.32 -13.06
N VAL A 320 -17.11 6.60 -11.94
CA VAL A 320 -18.54 6.91 -11.87
C VAL A 320 -18.82 8.37 -11.50
N ASP A 321 -17.83 9.25 -11.65
CA ASP A 321 -17.92 10.69 -11.29
C ASP A 321 -18.32 10.91 -9.83
N ALA A 322 -17.84 10.08 -8.89
CA ALA A 322 -18.20 10.16 -7.48
C ALA A 322 -16.98 10.18 -6.57
N ASP A 323 -17.05 10.98 -5.53
CA ASP A 323 -16.19 10.82 -4.35
C ASP A 323 -16.72 9.70 -3.46
N ILE A 324 -15.86 9.13 -2.66
CA ILE A 324 -16.20 8.06 -1.72
C ILE A 324 -16.14 8.59 -0.29
N ASP A 325 -17.29 8.64 0.36
CA ASP A 325 -17.38 8.82 1.81
C ASP A 325 -17.24 7.44 2.47
N LEU A 326 -16.02 7.14 2.95
CA LEU A 326 -15.69 5.86 3.54
C LEU A 326 -15.86 5.90 5.04
N GLU A 327 -16.96 5.33 5.54
CA GLU A 327 -17.15 5.07 6.97
C GLU A 327 -16.45 3.77 7.36
N MET A 328 -15.57 3.84 8.38
CA MET A 328 -14.91 2.67 8.95
C MET A 328 -15.58 2.26 10.26
N LEU A 329 -16.30 1.13 10.24
CA LEU A 329 -17.06 0.62 11.36
C LEU A 329 -16.38 -0.60 11.99
N ASP A 330 -16.19 -0.54 13.32
CA ASP A 330 -15.63 -1.63 14.09
C ASP A 330 -16.62 -2.80 14.17
N SER A 331 -16.23 -3.94 13.62
CA SER A 331 -17.07 -5.14 13.59
C SER A 331 -17.47 -5.64 14.98
N GLU A 332 -16.68 -5.38 16.05
CA GLU A 332 -17.06 -5.75 17.42
C GLU A 332 -18.30 -4.99 17.94
N LYS A 333 -18.66 -3.88 17.31
CA LYS A 333 -19.82 -3.05 17.71
C LYS A 333 -21.12 -3.45 17.01
N ILE A 334 -21.07 -4.37 16.04
CA ILE A 334 -22.23 -4.79 15.25
C ILE A 334 -22.86 -6.04 15.84
N ASN A 335 -24.18 -6.01 15.96
CA ASN A 335 -25.00 -7.15 16.38
C ASN A 335 -26.39 -7.06 15.75
N ASP A 336 -27.25 -8.07 15.97
CA ASP A 336 -28.58 -8.16 15.38
C ASP A 336 -29.51 -7.00 15.76
N ASP A 337 -29.32 -6.38 16.94
CA ASP A 337 -30.19 -5.30 17.43
C ASP A 337 -29.87 -3.94 16.78
N ASN A 338 -28.62 -3.73 16.30
CA ASN A 338 -28.18 -2.43 15.82
C ASN A 338 -27.72 -2.40 14.35
N VAL A 339 -27.64 -3.55 13.69
CA VAL A 339 -27.12 -3.63 12.31
C VAL A 339 -27.91 -2.78 11.31
N GLU A 340 -29.24 -2.73 11.42
CA GLU A 340 -30.11 -1.90 10.57
C GLU A 340 -29.80 -0.41 10.78
N GLU A 341 -29.64 0.04 12.02
CA GLU A 341 -29.31 1.44 12.34
C GLU A 341 -27.95 1.83 11.74
N LEU A 342 -26.94 0.95 11.91
CA LEU A 342 -25.56 1.24 11.53
C LEU A 342 -25.31 1.16 10.02
N LEU A 343 -26.05 0.31 9.28
CA LEU A 343 -25.76 0.04 7.87
C LEU A 343 -26.82 0.54 6.89
N SER A 344 -27.96 1.08 7.36
CA SER A 344 -29.05 1.52 6.48
C SER A 344 -28.69 2.68 5.54
N SER A 345 -27.74 3.52 5.93
CA SER A 345 -27.23 4.62 5.11
C SER A 345 -26.29 4.16 4.00
N ALA A 346 -25.62 3.02 4.16
CA ALA A 346 -24.62 2.52 3.23
C ALA A 346 -25.19 2.29 1.82
N ASP A 347 -24.51 2.77 0.79
CA ASP A 347 -24.78 2.44 -0.61
C ASP A 347 -24.06 1.15 -1.03
N GLY A 348 -23.00 0.79 -0.31
CA GLY A 348 -22.27 -0.46 -0.44
C GLY A 348 -21.52 -0.82 0.84
N ILE A 349 -21.30 -2.09 1.08
CA ILE A 349 -20.61 -2.62 2.26
C ILE A 349 -19.39 -3.42 1.82
N ILE A 350 -18.23 -3.14 2.41
CA ILE A 350 -17.01 -3.89 2.18
C ILE A 350 -16.49 -4.51 3.48
N VAL A 351 -16.14 -5.80 3.45
CA VAL A 351 -15.46 -6.49 4.55
C VAL A 351 -14.05 -6.87 4.09
N PRO A 352 -13.02 -6.20 4.62
CA PRO A 352 -11.64 -6.40 4.19
C PRO A 352 -10.98 -7.62 4.82
N GLY A 353 -9.70 -7.86 4.48
CA GLY A 353 -8.85 -8.86 5.09
C GLY A 353 -8.59 -8.62 6.58
N GLY A 354 -8.21 -9.68 7.28
CA GLY A 354 -7.88 -9.67 8.69
C GLY A 354 -7.55 -11.07 9.22
N PHE A 355 -7.09 -11.17 10.47
CA PHE A 355 -6.71 -12.42 11.14
C PHE A 355 -7.34 -12.53 12.52
N GLY A 356 -7.52 -13.79 13.00
CA GLY A 356 -8.03 -14.10 14.33
C GLY A 356 -9.54 -13.91 14.47
N ASP A 357 -10.05 -14.28 15.66
CA ASP A 357 -11.48 -14.41 15.95
C ASP A 357 -12.21 -13.12 16.36
N ARG A 358 -11.47 -12.07 16.68
CA ARG A 358 -12.02 -10.79 17.14
C ARG A 358 -12.96 -10.18 16.08
N GLY A 359 -14.19 -9.82 16.48
CA GLY A 359 -15.16 -9.11 15.62
C GLY A 359 -15.81 -9.93 14.50
N ILE A 360 -15.58 -11.25 14.44
CA ILE A 360 -16.09 -12.12 13.36
C ILE A 360 -17.62 -12.17 13.32
N GLU A 361 -18.28 -12.28 14.47
CA GLU A 361 -19.75 -12.38 14.50
C GLU A 361 -20.42 -11.09 13.99
N GLY A 362 -19.83 -9.94 14.31
CA GLY A 362 -20.30 -8.68 13.73
C GLY A 362 -20.08 -8.56 12.21
N MET A 363 -18.97 -9.12 11.68
CA MET A 363 -18.78 -9.22 10.23
C MET A 363 -19.86 -10.11 9.61
N ILE A 364 -20.13 -11.30 10.17
CA ILE A 364 -21.15 -12.23 9.69
C ILE A 364 -22.53 -11.55 9.71
N THR A 365 -22.86 -10.80 10.77
CA THR A 365 -24.12 -10.05 10.89
C THR A 365 -24.23 -8.97 9.79
N ALA A 366 -23.15 -8.23 9.51
CA ALA A 366 -23.12 -7.23 8.43
C ALA A 366 -23.25 -7.87 7.04
N ILE A 367 -22.62 -9.03 6.82
CA ILE A 367 -22.70 -9.79 5.57
C ILE A 367 -24.13 -10.29 5.33
N ARG A 368 -24.76 -10.85 6.36
CA ARG A 368 -26.18 -11.27 6.30
C ARG A 368 -27.07 -10.08 5.95
N TYR A 369 -26.87 -8.93 6.60
CA TYR A 369 -27.60 -7.71 6.29
C TYR A 369 -27.44 -7.32 4.82
N ALA A 370 -26.23 -7.30 4.29
CA ALA A 370 -25.96 -6.97 2.89
C ALA A 370 -26.67 -7.94 1.93
N ARG A 371 -26.61 -9.26 2.19
CA ARG A 371 -27.28 -10.28 1.35
C ARG A 371 -28.80 -10.16 1.40
N GLU A 372 -29.40 -10.00 2.57
CA GLU A 372 -30.86 -9.99 2.74
C GLU A 372 -31.51 -8.68 2.31
N LYS A 373 -30.80 -7.55 2.45
CA LYS A 373 -31.28 -6.21 2.06
C LYS A 373 -30.86 -5.83 0.63
N ASP A 374 -30.16 -6.70 -0.07
CA ASP A 374 -29.67 -6.49 -1.43
C ASP A 374 -28.78 -5.23 -1.54
N VAL A 375 -27.96 -4.97 -0.49
CA VAL A 375 -26.93 -3.92 -0.52
C VAL A 375 -25.69 -4.48 -1.20
N PRO A 376 -25.09 -3.79 -2.18
CA PRO A 376 -23.84 -4.20 -2.80
C PRO A 376 -22.77 -4.59 -1.78
N TYR A 377 -22.16 -5.76 -1.95
CA TYR A 377 -21.19 -6.33 -1.02
C TYR A 377 -19.91 -6.76 -1.74
N LEU A 378 -18.77 -6.36 -1.19
CA LEU A 378 -17.46 -6.88 -1.59
C LEU A 378 -16.73 -7.45 -0.36
N GLY A 379 -16.41 -8.74 -0.39
CA GLY A 379 -15.62 -9.41 0.64
C GLY A 379 -14.21 -9.68 0.15
N VAL A 380 -13.18 -9.20 0.86
CA VAL A 380 -11.77 -9.42 0.50
C VAL A 380 -11.13 -10.36 1.52
N CYS A 381 -10.52 -11.44 1.06
CA CYS A 381 -9.80 -12.44 1.87
C CYS A 381 -10.67 -12.95 3.03
N LEU A 382 -10.50 -12.46 4.25
CA LEU A 382 -11.37 -12.79 5.39
C LEU A 382 -12.85 -12.47 5.11
N GLY A 383 -13.13 -11.38 4.38
CA GLY A 383 -14.50 -11.02 3.99
C GLY A 383 -15.16 -12.09 3.13
N MET A 384 -14.45 -12.67 2.16
CA MET A 384 -14.95 -13.82 1.39
C MET A 384 -15.18 -15.03 2.30
N GLN A 385 -14.23 -15.34 3.17
CA GLN A 385 -14.32 -16.49 4.09
C GLN A 385 -15.56 -16.37 4.99
N MET A 386 -15.80 -15.19 5.55
CA MET A 386 -16.96 -14.93 6.40
C MET A 386 -18.27 -14.93 5.62
N ALA A 387 -18.28 -14.55 4.34
CA ALA A 387 -19.44 -14.69 3.47
C ALA A 387 -19.80 -16.17 3.23
N CYS A 388 -18.81 -17.04 3.07
CA CYS A 388 -19.05 -18.50 2.99
C CYS A 388 -19.57 -19.06 4.32
N VAL A 389 -19.05 -18.59 5.46
CA VAL A 389 -19.54 -19.00 6.79
C VAL A 389 -20.97 -18.52 7.02
N GLU A 390 -21.29 -17.27 6.70
CA GLU A 390 -22.66 -16.73 6.77
C GLU A 390 -23.63 -17.57 5.94
N PHE A 391 -23.29 -17.81 4.67
CA PHE A 391 -24.14 -18.60 3.77
C PHE A 391 -24.35 -20.01 4.28
N ALA A 392 -23.34 -20.66 4.82
CA ALA A 392 -23.45 -21.97 5.44
C ALA A 392 -24.38 -21.96 6.67
N ARG A 393 -24.31 -20.93 7.51
CA ARG A 393 -25.16 -20.81 8.71
C ARG A 393 -26.62 -20.51 8.39
N ASP A 394 -26.85 -19.53 7.51
CA ASP A 394 -28.17 -18.94 7.36
C ASP A 394 -28.94 -19.44 6.11
N VAL A 395 -28.23 -19.94 5.10
CA VAL A 395 -28.87 -20.54 3.92
C VAL A 395 -28.87 -22.08 3.99
N LEU A 396 -27.72 -22.70 4.37
CA LEU A 396 -27.64 -24.16 4.45
C LEU A 396 -28.10 -24.72 5.81
N GLY A 397 -28.22 -23.88 6.84
CA GLY A 397 -28.66 -24.28 8.18
C GLY A 397 -27.56 -24.90 9.07
N TYR A 398 -26.31 -24.85 8.68
CA TYR A 398 -25.17 -25.34 9.48
C TYR A 398 -24.78 -24.35 10.56
N LYS A 399 -25.55 -24.28 11.63
CA LYS A 399 -25.48 -23.24 12.66
C LYS A 399 -24.12 -23.08 13.34
N ASP A 400 -23.28 -24.12 13.36
CA ASP A 400 -21.93 -24.11 13.90
C ASP A 400 -20.83 -23.94 12.84
N ALA A 401 -21.21 -23.65 11.58
CA ALA A 401 -20.25 -23.43 10.51
C ALA A 401 -19.26 -22.30 10.87
N ASN A 402 -17.98 -22.56 10.63
CA ASN A 402 -16.93 -21.62 11.00
C ASN A 402 -15.64 -21.88 10.19
N SER A 403 -14.63 -21.04 10.39
CA SER A 403 -13.24 -21.30 10.05
C SER A 403 -12.54 -22.05 11.19
N THR A 404 -11.67 -23.00 10.88
CA THR A 404 -10.79 -23.65 11.86
C THR A 404 -9.78 -22.70 12.48
N GLU A 405 -9.50 -21.55 11.87
CA GLU A 405 -8.75 -20.45 12.48
C GLU A 405 -9.46 -19.91 13.73
N MET A 406 -10.78 -19.73 13.66
CA MET A 406 -11.61 -19.12 14.71
C MET A 406 -12.09 -20.17 15.72
N ASN A 407 -12.48 -21.33 15.22
CA ASN A 407 -12.95 -22.44 16.04
C ASN A 407 -12.41 -23.78 15.54
N PRO A 408 -11.26 -24.25 16.04
CA PRO A 408 -10.66 -25.52 15.64
C PRO A 408 -11.52 -26.77 15.91
N ARG A 409 -12.64 -26.62 16.64
CA ARG A 409 -13.55 -27.70 17.01
C ARG A 409 -14.89 -27.64 16.26
N THR A 410 -15.06 -26.75 15.30
CA THR A 410 -16.28 -26.69 14.52
C THR A 410 -16.54 -28.01 13.79
N LYS A 411 -17.80 -28.43 13.71
CA LYS A 411 -18.18 -29.62 12.95
C LYS A 411 -18.33 -29.33 11.45
N HIS A 412 -18.58 -28.06 11.14
CA HIS A 412 -18.72 -27.59 9.76
C HIS A 412 -17.63 -26.57 9.47
N ASN A 413 -16.42 -27.08 9.19
CA ASN A 413 -15.22 -26.31 8.85
C ASN A 413 -15.28 -25.84 7.39
N VAL A 414 -16.15 -24.87 7.13
CA VAL A 414 -16.36 -24.30 5.78
C VAL A 414 -15.10 -23.62 5.26
N ILE A 415 -14.33 -23.06 6.17
CA ILE A 415 -12.99 -22.53 5.93
C ILE A 415 -12.02 -23.36 6.76
N ASP A 416 -10.97 -23.85 6.11
CA ASP A 416 -10.01 -24.77 6.74
C ASP A 416 -8.58 -24.41 6.42
N LEU A 417 -7.65 -24.97 7.18
CA LEU A 417 -6.22 -24.80 6.95
C LEU A 417 -5.82 -25.40 5.61
N MET A 418 -4.98 -24.70 4.84
CA MET A 418 -4.40 -25.24 3.62
C MET A 418 -3.50 -26.43 3.94
N ALA A 419 -3.53 -27.48 3.12
CA ALA A 419 -2.80 -28.71 3.34
C ALA A 419 -1.25 -28.50 3.43
N ASP A 420 -0.73 -27.52 2.71
CA ASP A 420 0.70 -27.14 2.73
C ASP A 420 1.08 -26.27 3.95
N GLN A 421 0.11 -25.89 4.79
CA GLN A 421 0.29 -25.07 5.98
C GLN A 421 0.25 -25.87 7.29
N GLU A 422 0.03 -27.20 7.24
CA GLU A 422 -0.14 -28.04 8.44
C GLU A 422 1.12 -28.16 9.28
N ASP A 423 2.32 -28.16 8.68
CA ASP A 423 3.62 -28.31 9.35
C ASP A 423 4.40 -27.00 9.50
N VAL A 424 3.75 -25.84 9.36
CA VAL A 424 4.40 -24.54 9.43
C VAL A 424 4.52 -24.04 10.86
N HIS A 425 5.75 -23.82 11.33
CA HIS A 425 6.05 -23.32 12.69
C HIS A 425 6.27 -21.82 12.75
N ASP A 426 6.85 -21.24 11.68
CA ASP A 426 7.08 -19.80 11.59
C ASP A 426 5.82 -19.07 11.09
N MET A 427 5.46 -17.95 11.73
CA MET A 427 4.24 -17.19 11.38
C MET A 427 4.45 -16.16 10.26
N GLY A 428 5.66 -15.62 10.11
CA GLY A 428 6.00 -14.64 9.07
C GLY A 428 6.51 -15.30 7.79
N GLY A 429 6.11 -14.80 6.63
CA GLY A 429 6.61 -15.21 5.32
C GLY A 429 6.24 -16.63 4.88
N THR A 430 5.27 -17.27 5.55
CA THR A 430 4.94 -18.70 5.34
C THR A 430 3.53 -18.94 4.82
N GLN A 431 2.74 -17.90 4.67
CA GLN A 431 1.39 -17.96 4.09
C GLN A 431 1.47 -18.15 2.57
N ARG A 432 0.33 -18.37 1.93
CA ARG A 432 0.22 -18.24 0.47
C ARG A 432 0.35 -16.77 0.13
N LEU A 433 1.51 -16.37 -0.38
CA LEU A 433 1.93 -14.99 -0.58
C LEU A 433 2.27 -14.72 -2.04
N GLY A 434 1.83 -13.57 -2.56
CA GLY A 434 2.16 -13.11 -3.90
C GLY A 434 1.12 -13.41 -4.95
N ALA A 435 1.49 -13.21 -6.21
CA ALA A 435 0.61 -13.34 -7.34
C ALA A 435 0.41 -14.81 -7.77
N TYR A 436 -0.85 -15.23 -7.82
CA TYR A 436 -1.24 -16.55 -8.32
C TYR A 436 -2.32 -16.43 -9.39
N PRO A 437 -2.35 -17.38 -10.35
CA PRO A 437 -3.36 -17.39 -11.39
C PRO A 437 -4.72 -17.84 -10.83
N CYS A 438 -5.77 -17.12 -11.22
CA CYS A 438 -7.16 -17.46 -10.97
C CYS A 438 -7.90 -17.61 -12.29
N LYS A 439 -8.50 -18.77 -12.52
CA LYS A 439 -9.34 -19.05 -13.68
C LYS A 439 -10.78 -18.63 -13.39
N LEU A 440 -11.32 -17.75 -14.22
CA LEU A 440 -12.66 -17.20 -14.06
C LEU A 440 -13.70 -18.03 -14.82
N LYS A 441 -14.88 -18.19 -14.21
CA LYS A 441 -16.02 -18.86 -14.83
C LYS A 441 -16.75 -17.90 -15.77
N PRO A 442 -16.87 -18.21 -17.08
CA PRO A 442 -17.54 -17.32 -18.02
C PRO A 442 -18.99 -16.99 -17.62
N GLY A 443 -19.40 -15.74 -17.87
CA GLY A 443 -20.77 -15.29 -17.63
C GLY A 443 -21.08 -14.87 -16.18
N THR A 444 -20.10 -14.93 -15.29
CA THR A 444 -20.19 -14.49 -13.89
C THR A 444 -19.96 -12.99 -13.75
N VAL A 445 -20.34 -12.42 -12.58
CA VAL A 445 -20.05 -11.02 -12.25
C VAL A 445 -18.54 -10.79 -12.19
N ALA A 446 -17.82 -11.69 -11.54
CA ALA A 446 -16.35 -11.62 -11.47
C ALA A 446 -15.71 -11.65 -12.87
N ALA A 447 -16.14 -12.54 -13.78
CA ALA A 447 -15.59 -12.55 -15.13
C ALA A 447 -15.81 -11.23 -15.87
N LYS A 448 -16.99 -10.60 -15.72
CA LYS A 448 -17.29 -9.29 -16.32
C LYS A 448 -16.40 -8.18 -15.76
N ALA A 449 -16.17 -8.18 -14.45
CA ALA A 449 -15.30 -7.20 -13.79
C ALA A 449 -13.88 -7.18 -14.36
N TYR A 450 -13.40 -8.33 -14.81
CA TYR A 450 -12.08 -8.51 -15.46
C TYR A 450 -12.18 -8.61 -17.01
N ASP A 451 -13.13 -7.91 -17.61
CA ASP A 451 -13.32 -7.82 -19.06
C ASP A 451 -13.43 -9.19 -19.77
N ASN A 452 -13.97 -10.19 -19.08
CA ASN A 452 -14.11 -11.60 -19.49
C ASN A 452 -12.76 -12.29 -19.79
N ALA A 453 -11.71 -11.94 -19.08
CA ALA A 453 -10.46 -12.69 -19.09
C ALA A 453 -10.68 -14.14 -18.62
N ASP A 454 -10.05 -15.11 -19.28
CA ASP A 454 -10.13 -16.52 -18.87
C ASP A 454 -9.32 -16.78 -17.57
N VAL A 455 -8.14 -16.15 -17.47
CA VAL A 455 -7.24 -16.25 -16.32
C VAL A 455 -6.73 -14.87 -15.96
N ILE A 456 -6.79 -14.55 -14.66
CA ILE A 456 -6.21 -13.36 -14.07
C ILE A 456 -5.07 -13.75 -13.12
N SER A 457 -4.28 -12.79 -12.69
CA SER A 457 -3.22 -12.99 -11.69
C SER A 457 -3.37 -11.97 -10.58
N GLU A 458 -3.59 -12.45 -9.35
CA GLU A 458 -3.92 -11.62 -8.20
C GLU A 458 -3.07 -11.99 -6.98
N ARG A 459 -2.84 -11.03 -6.09
CA ARG A 459 -1.97 -11.20 -4.91
C ARG A 459 -2.73 -11.78 -3.74
N HIS A 460 -2.13 -12.79 -3.11
CA HIS A 460 -2.66 -13.50 -1.96
C HIS A 460 -1.87 -13.20 -0.70
N ARG A 461 -2.57 -13.28 0.45
CA ARG A 461 -1.99 -13.22 1.79
C ARG A 461 -2.89 -13.96 2.77
N HIS A 462 -2.91 -15.29 2.72
CA HIS A 462 -3.77 -16.12 3.59
C HIS A 462 -3.16 -17.49 3.86
N ARG A 463 -3.66 -18.16 4.90
CA ARG A 463 -3.30 -19.49 5.34
C ARG A 463 -4.48 -20.45 5.28
N TYR A 464 -5.70 -19.92 5.44
CA TYR A 464 -6.95 -20.66 5.41
C TYR A 464 -7.67 -20.43 4.10
N GLU A 465 -8.44 -21.44 3.68
CA GLU A 465 -9.15 -21.43 2.41
C GLU A 465 -10.51 -22.11 2.49
N PHE A 466 -11.30 -21.96 1.44
CA PHE A 466 -12.61 -22.62 1.31
C PHE A 466 -12.46 -24.15 1.24
N ASN A 467 -13.24 -24.86 2.08
CA ASN A 467 -13.26 -26.31 2.11
C ASN A 467 -14.19 -26.88 1.02
N ASN A 468 -13.61 -27.56 0.03
CA ASN A 468 -14.32 -28.13 -1.12
C ASN A 468 -15.43 -29.15 -0.76
N ALA A 469 -15.43 -29.70 0.46
CA ALA A 469 -16.52 -30.59 0.92
C ALA A 469 -17.89 -29.88 0.94
N TYR A 470 -17.91 -28.55 1.03
CA TYR A 470 -19.14 -27.75 1.05
C TYR A 470 -19.51 -27.16 -0.31
N ARG A 471 -18.66 -27.28 -1.33
CA ARG A 471 -18.83 -26.65 -2.65
C ARG A 471 -20.16 -27.01 -3.31
N GLU A 472 -20.48 -28.29 -3.41
CA GLU A 472 -21.71 -28.75 -4.04
C GLU A 472 -22.97 -28.26 -3.31
N ALA A 473 -22.95 -28.25 -1.97
CA ALA A 473 -24.05 -27.76 -1.17
C ALA A 473 -24.29 -26.26 -1.37
N MET A 474 -23.22 -25.45 -1.44
CA MET A 474 -23.32 -24.02 -1.70
C MET A 474 -23.82 -23.71 -3.11
N GLU A 475 -23.28 -24.38 -4.13
CA GLU A 475 -23.70 -24.16 -5.52
C GLU A 475 -25.17 -24.54 -5.75
N LYS A 476 -25.67 -25.62 -5.13
CA LYS A 476 -27.09 -26.01 -5.20
C LYS A 476 -28.04 -25.01 -4.56
N ASN A 477 -27.55 -24.18 -3.63
CA ASN A 477 -28.38 -23.23 -2.90
C ASN A 477 -28.17 -21.77 -3.34
N GLY A 478 -27.46 -21.54 -4.46
CA GLY A 478 -27.41 -20.24 -5.12
C GLY A 478 -26.12 -19.44 -4.98
N MET A 479 -25.11 -19.94 -4.25
CA MET A 479 -23.76 -19.40 -4.35
C MET A 479 -23.07 -19.96 -5.59
N VAL A 480 -22.33 -19.14 -6.31
CA VAL A 480 -21.57 -19.56 -7.50
C VAL A 480 -20.08 -19.46 -7.20
N ILE A 481 -19.34 -20.51 -7.47
CA ILE A 481 -17.88 -20.47 -7.52
C ILE A 481 -17.50 -19.86 -8.87
N SER A 482 -17.09 -18.61 -8.85
CA SER A 482 -16.81 -17.81 -10.07
C SER A 482 -15.32 -17.70 -10.39
N GLY A 483 -14.42 -18.05 -9.47
CA GLY A 483 -13.00 -18.15 -9.70
C GLY A 483 -12.36 -19.30 -8.95
N THR A 484 -11.39 -19.97 -9.60
CA THR A 484 -10.64 -21.10 -9.00
C THR A 484 -9.18 -21.05 -9.40
N SER A 485 -8.30 -21.76 -8.67
CA SER A 485 -6.98 -22.10 -9.18
C SER A 485 -7.09 -22.87 -10.52
N PRO A 486 -6.07 -22.83 -11.40
CA PRO A 486 -6.14 -23.47 -12.73
C PRO A 486 -6.45 -24.97 -12.70
N ASP A 487 -6.05 -25.68 -11.64
CA ASP A 487 -6.34 -27.09 -11.37
C ASP A 487 -7.74 -27.32 -10.78
N ASN A 488 -8.52 -26.26 -10.59
CA ASN A 488 -9.85 -26.23 -9.98
C ASN A 488 -9.89 -26.74 -8.53
N HIS A 489 -8.76 -26.70 -7.82
CA HIS A 489 -8.67 -27.15 -6.43
C HIS A 489 -9.04 -26.04 -5.43
N LEU A 490 -8.42 -24.86 -5.55
CA LEU A 490 -8.67 -23.73 -4.65
C LEU A 490 -9.81 -22.86 -5.15
N VAL A 491 -10.71 -22.47 -4.25
CA VAL A 491 -11.77 -21.50 -4.54
C VAL A 491 -11.26 -20.09 -4.29
N GLU A 492 -11.20 -19.28 -5.35
CA GLU A 492 -10.62 -17.94 -5.33
C GLU A 492 -11.66 -16.83 -5.31
N VAL A 493 -12.84 -17.07 -5.91
CA VAL A 493 -13.93 -16.10 -5.97
C VAL A 493 -15.27 -16.81 -5.82
N VAL A 494 -16.13 -16.22 -4.98
CA VAL A 494 -17.53 -16.63 -4.82
C VAL A 494 -18.46 -15.46 -5.12
N GLU A 495 -19.67 -15.73 -5.63
CA GLU A 495 -20.69 -14.71 -5.85
C GLU A 495 -22.09 -15.23 -5.60
N ILE A 496 -23.03 -14.34 -5.29
CA ILE A 496 -24.47 -14.63 -5.20
C ILE A 496 -25.19 -13.82 -6.29
N PRO A 497 -25.47 -14.42 -7.46
CA PRO A 497 -26.01 -13.70 -8.62
C PRO A 497 -27.44 -13.16 -8.41
N ALA A 498 -28.13 -13.59 -7.37
CA ALA A 498 -29.46 -13.09 -7.02
C ALA A 498 -29.43 -11.67 -6.45
N ASN A 499 -28.28 -11.22 -5.94
CA ASN A 499 -28.09 -9.88 -5.43
C ASN A 499 -27.53 -8.93 -6.51
N LYS A 500 -27.76 -7.61 -6.35
CA LYS A 500 -27.27 -6.56 -7.26
C LYS A 500 -25.76 -6.70 -7.50
N PHE A 501 -25.00 -6.86 -6.42
CA PHE A 501 -23.58 -7.19 -6.43
C PHE A 501 -23.23 -7.86 -5.11
N PHE A 502 -22.85 -9.11 -5.12
CA PHE A 502 -22.36 -9.82 -3.93
C PHE A 502 -21.22 -10.72 -4.36
N VAL A 503 -20.00 -10.26 -4.14
CA VAL A 503 -18.78 -10.94 -4.56
C VAL A 503 -17.80 -11.02 -3.41
N GLY A 504 -17.14 -12.18 -3.25
CA GLY A 504 -16.01 -12.36 -2.32
C GLY A 504 -14.80 -12.90 -3.07
N SER A 505 -13.62 -12.29 -2.85
CA SER A 505 -12.33 -12.76 -3.38
C SER A 505 -11.41 -13.24 -2.26
N GLN A 506 -10.71 -14.37 -2.46
CA GLN A 506 -9.71 -14.85 -1.52
C GLN A 506 -8.41 -14.04 -1.61
N TYR A 507 -8.12 -13.51 -2.77
CA TYR A 507 -6.99 -12.63 -3.05
C TYR A 507 -7.30 -11.17 -2.66
N HIS A 508 -6.29 -10.32 -2.74
CA HIS A 508 -6.32 -8.90 -2.38
C HIS A 508 -6.27 -8.01 -3.63
N PRO A 509 -7.42 -7.76 -4.30
CA PRO A 509 -7.46 -6.98 -5.54
C PRO A 509 -7.08 -5.50 -5.33
N GLU A 510 -7.21 -4.98 -4.11
CA GLU A 510 -6.82 -3.62 -3.76
C GLU A 510 -5.36 -3.30 -4.07
N PHE A 511 -4.45 -4.27 -3.99
CA PHE A 511 -3.02 -4.04 -4.18
C PHE A 511 -2.63 -3.65 -5.62
N ILE A 512 -3.40 -4.08 -6.61
CA ILE A 512 -3.10 -3.78 -8.01
C ILE A 512 -3.90 -2.61 -8.58
N SER A 513 -4.78 -2.00 -7.81
CA SER A 513 -5.55 -0.82 -8.24
C SER A 513 -4.65 0.40 -8.47
N ARG A 514 -4.93 1.15 -9.52
CA ARG A 514 -4.20 2.36 -9.93
C ARG A 514 -5.18 3.53 -10.17
N PRO A 515 -4.78 4.79 -9.97
CA PRO A 515 -5.71 5.93 -10.13
C PRO A 515 -6.30 6.03 -11.54
N ASN A 516 -5.51 5.69 -12.57
CA ASN A 516 -5.95 5.71 -13.97
C ASN A 516 -6.52 4.37 -14.45
N ARG A 517 -6.34 3.30 -13.66
CA ARG A 517 -6.77 1.94 -13.98
C ARG A 517 -7.24 1.24 -12.70
N PRO A 518 -8.45 1.58 -12.22
CA PRO A 518 -9.01 0.92 -11.04
C PRO A 518 -9.15 -0.58 -11.28
N GLU A 519 -9.01 -1.34 -10.23
CA GLU A 519 -9.14 -2.77 -10.24
C GLU A 519 -10.60 -3.20 -10.51
N GLY A 520 -10.80 -4.34 -11.16
CA GLY A 520 -12.08 -4.75 -11.75
C GLY A 520 -13.21 -4.95 -10.73
N LEU A 521 -12.96 -5.68 -9.64
CA LEU A 521 -14.00 -5.94 -8.63
C LEU A 521 -14.37 -4.65 -7.89
N PHE A 522 -13.41 -3.80 -7.56
CA PHE A 522 -13.68 -2.50 -6.95
C PHE A 522 -14.46 -1.58 -7.89
N LYS A 523 -14.10 -1.57 -9.18
CA LYS A 523 -14.81 -0.79 -10.21
C LYS A 523 -16.30 -1.16 -10.27
N ASP A 524 -16.61 -2.44 -10.37
CA ASP A 524 -17.97 -2.92 -10.53
C ASP A 524 -18.77 -2.86 -9.20
N PHE A 525 -18.10 -3.07 -8.05
CA PHE A 525 -18.70 -2.85 -6.72
C PHE A 525 -19.16 -1.39 -6.54
N VAL A 526 -18.27 -0.43 -6.82
CA VAL A 526 -18.62 0.99 -6.69
C VAL A 526 -19.65 1.42 -7.73
N ALA A 527 -19.66 0.82 -8.92
CA ALA A 527 -20.72 1.06 -9.90
C ALA A 527 -22.10 0.59 -9.38
N ALA A 528 -22.17 -0.60 -8.76
CA ALA A 528 -23.40 -1.09 -8.13
C ALA A 528 -23.85 -0.21 -6.96
N ALA A 529 -22.91 0.25 -6.12
CA ALA A 529 -23.19 1.19 -5.03
C ALA A 529 -23.70 2.54 -5.56
N ASN A 530 -23.14 3.04 -6.67
CA ASN A 530 -23.63 4.24 -7.33
C ASN A 530 -25.08 4.07 -7.85
N ASP A 531 -25.45 2.92 -8.36
CA ASP A 531 -26.83 2.64 -8.78
C ASP A 531 -27.79 2.70 -7.59
N VAL A 532 -27.41 2.13 -6.43
CA VAL A 532 -28.18 2.25 -5.17
C VAL A 532 -28.29 3.71 -4.73
N TYR A 533 -27.21 4.47 -4.75
CA TYR A 533 -27.23 5.91 -4.47
C TYR A 533 -28.23 6.65 -5.36
N LEU A 534 -28.21 6.38 -6.67
CA LEU A 534 -29.12 7.01 -7.63
C LEU A 534 -30.58 6.61 -7.40
N GLU A 535 -30.85 5.36 -6.98
CA GLU A 535 -32.19 4.88 -6.63
C GLU A 535 -32.73 5.59 -5.38
N LYS A 536 -31.89 5.78 -4.34
CA LYS A 536 -32.25 6.49 -3.09
C LYS A 536 -32.51 7.99 -3.30
N ASN A 537 -31.92 8.60 -4.33
CA ASN A 537 -31.97 10.06 -4.57
C ASN A 537 -32.83 10.44 -5.80
N LYS A 538 -33.66 9.54 -6.30
CA LYS A 538 -34.72 9.82 -7.31
C LYS A 538 -35.94 10.39 -6.62
#